data_62f1f0c78a34a5308fa716089c4d7149
#
_entry.id   62f1f0c78a34a5308fa716089c4d7149
#
_cell.length_a   1.000
_cell.length_b   1.000
_cell.length_c   1.000
_cell.angle_alpha   90.00
_cell.angle_beta   90.00
_cell.angle_gamma   90.00
#
_symmetry.space_group_name_H-M   'P 1'
#
loop_
_entity.id
_entity.type
_entity.pdbx_description
1 polymer ?
#
loop_
_entity_poly.entity_id
_entity_poly.type
_entity_poly.pdbx_seq_one_letter_code
_entity_poly.pdbx_strand_id
1 'polypeptide(L)'
;STSGSNAATEGANKDKPLVWFNRQPSNSSTGELDMNALSFNDNTYYVGFDANQGAELQGEMVLKYITDNIDTIDRNGDGIIGYVLAIGDIGHNDSIARTRGVRSALGTGVEANGAIDSNPVGTNTDGSSTIVQDGSIDVGGTTYTVRELASQEMKNSAGATWDAATAGNAITTWSASFGDQIDVVVSNNDGMGMAMFNGWSQAQGVPTFGYDANSDAVAAIANGGVYNHVGIAALDCLRNLCRSHVRYNGAVKLF
;
A
#
# COMPACT_ATOMS: atom_id res chain seq x y z
N SER A 1 -7.16 -6.45 -15.47
CA SER A 1 -6.46 -6.55 -16.76
C SER A 1 -6.82 -7.79 -17.59
N THR A 2 -7.99 -8.36 -17.41
CA THR A 2 -8.49 -9.52 -18.16
C THR A 2 -8.58 -9.31 -19.68
N SER A 3 -8.79 -8.08 -20.14
CA SER A 3 -8.84 -7.79 -21.60
C SER A 3 -7.48 -7.85 -22.30
N GLY A 4 -6.39 -7.65 -21.60
CA GLY A 4 -5.03 -7.80 -22.15
C GLY A 4 -4.60 -9.26 -22.26
N SER A 5 -5.07 -10.13 -21.37
CA SER A 5 -4.78 -11.55 -21.40
C SER A 5 -5.42 -12.26 -22.58
N ASN A 6 -6.65 -11.94 -22.93
CA ASN A 6 -7.36 -12.59 -24.03
C ASN A 6 -6.71 -12.32 -25.39
N ALA A 7 -6.32 -11.06 -25.66
CA ALA A 7 -5.67 -10.71 -26.93
C ALA A 7 -4.29 -11.36 -27.12
N ALA A 8 -3.54 -11.56 -26.03
CA ALA A 8 -2.23 -12.22 -26.07
C ALA A 8 -2.34 -13.73 -26.27
N THR A 9 -3.44 -14.33 -25.82
CA THR A 9 -3.61 -15.78 -25.69
C THR A 9 -4.45 -16.42 -26.80
N GLU A 10 -5.13 -15.63 -27.62
CA GLU A 10 -6.00 -16.16 -28.68
C GLU A 10 -5.27 -16.35 -30.01
N GLY A 11 -5.70 -17.40 -30.75
CA GLY A 11 -5.38 -17.64 -32.15
C GLY A 11 -3.88 -17.78 -32.44
N ALA A 12 -3.33 -16.91 -33.27
CA ALA A 12 -1.99 -16.98 -33.82
C ALA A 12 -0.86 -16.79 -32.77
N ASN A 13 -1.19 -16.42 -31.55
CA ASN A 13 -0.20 -16.15 -30.48
C ASN A 13 -0.04 -17.30 -29.48
N LYS A 14 -0.87 -18.33 -29.55
CA LYS A 14 -0.89 -19.43 -28.55
C LYS A 14 0.44 -20.14 -28.32
N ASP A 15 1.30 -20.19 -29.34
CA ASP A 15 2.62 -20.86 -29.29
C ASP A 15 3.78 -19.86 -29.20
N LYS A 16 3.51 -18.56 -29.06
CA LYS A 16 4.55 -17.55 -28.96
C LYS A 16 4.95 -17.29 -27.52
N PRO A 17 6.21 -16.91 -27.27
CA PRO A 17 6.63 -16.46 -25.96
C PRO A 17 5.77 -15.27 -25.48
N LEU A 18 5.30 -15.33 -24.24
CA LEU A 18 4.55 -14.28 -23.59
C LEU A 18 5.32 -13.77 -22.38
N VAL A 19 5.56 -12.46 -22.33
CA VAL A 19 6.21 -11.82 -21.20
C VAL A 19 5.26 -10.81 -20.58
N TRP A 20 4.81 -11.10 -19.38
CA TRP A 20 4.17 -10.11 -18.51
C TRP A 20 5.26 -9.29 -17.85
N PHE A 21 5.09 -7.98 -17.76
CA PHE A 21 6.10 -7.13 -17.10
C PHE A 21 5.41 -6.03 -16.28
N ASN A 22 6.12 -5.52 -15.28
CA ASN A 22 5.69 -4.49 -14.35
C ASN A 22 4.52 -4.95 -13.46
N ARG A 23 3.32 -5.09 -14.02
CA ARG A 23 2.13 -5.54 -13.28
C ARG A 23 1.98 -7.06 -13.38
N GLN A 24 1.90 -7.73 -12.25
CA GLN A 24 1.56 -9.15 -12.25
C GLN A 24 0.14 -9.36 -12.79
N PRO A 25 -0.09 -10.39 -13.62
CA PRO A 25 -1.44 -10.82 -13.92
C PRO A 25 -2.10 -11.31 -12.63
N SER A 26 -3.24 -10.72 -12.29
CA SER A 26 -3.90 -11.01 -11.03
C SER A 26 -5.37 -11.33 -11.21
N ASN A 27 -5.87 -12.18 -10.34
CA ASN A 27 -7.28 -12.45 -10.22
C ASN A 27 -8.01 -11.16 -9.80
N SER A 28 -9.03 -10.76 -10.56
CA SER A 28 -9.75 -9.52 -10.34
C SER A 28 -10.56 -9.49 -9.03
N SER A 29 -10.85 -10.66 -8.46
CA SER A 29 -11.64 -10.76 -7.23
C SER A 29 -10.78 -10.81 -5.99
N THR A 30 -9.60 -11.49 -6.05
CA THR A 30 -8.74 -11.69 -4.88
C THR A 30 -7.50 -10.79 -4.88
N GLY A 31 -7.11 -10.26 -6.04
CA GLY A 31 -5.84 -9.53 -6.20
C GLY A 31 -4.60 -10.44 -6.26
N GLU A 32 -4.77 -11.75 -6.07
CA GLU A 32 -3.68 -12.72 -6.11
C GLU A 32 -3.19 -12.98 -7.53
N LEU A 33 -2.00 -13.57 -7.61
CA LEU A 33 -1.37 -13.94 -8.87
C LEU A 33 -2.29 -14.90 -9.69
N ASP A 34 -2.56 -14.53 -10.93
CA ASP A 34 -3.34 -15.38 -11.85
C ASP A 34 -2.44 -16.46 -12.46
N MET A 35 -2.46 -17.64 -11.85
CA MET A 35 -1.69 -18.78 -12.30
C MET A 35 -2.10 -19.28 -13.69
N ASN A 36 -3.37 -19.09 -14.10
CA ASN A 36 -3.83 -19.48 -15.44
C ASN A 36 -3.19 -18.58 -16.50
N ALA A 37 -3.08 -17.28 -16.23
CA ALA A 37 -2.39 -16.35 -17.13
C ALA A 37 -0.89 -16.65 -17.25
N LEU A 38 -0.27 -17.16 -16.17
CA LEU A 38 1.14 -17.53 -16.14
C LEU A 38 1.44 -18.90 -16.73
N SER A 39 0.44 -19.80 -16.75
CA SER A 39 0.54 -21.16 -17.30
C SER A 39 0.05 -21.24 -18.74
N PHE A 40 -0.05 -20.12 -19.45
CA PHE A 40 -0.61 -20.06 -20.79
C PHE A 40 0.11 -21.00 -21.78
N ASN A 41 1.45 -21.00 -21.77
CA ASN A 41 2.29 -21.97 -22.47
C ASN A 41 3.65 -22.07 -21.76
N ASP A 42 4.50 -23.03 -22.21
CA ASP A 42 5.82 -23.29 -21.63
C ASP A 42 6.81 -22.11 -21.74
N ASN A 43 6.50 -21.12 -22.57
CA ASN A 43 7.29 -19.91 -22.77
C ASN A 43 6.59 -18.66 -22.23
N THR A 44 5.79 -18.79 -21.18
CA THR A 44 5.17 -17.67 -20.48
C THR A 44 6.05 -17.25 -19.29
N TYR A 45 6.34 -15.94 -19.21
CA TYR A 45 7.22 -15.38 -18.20
C TYR A 45 6.55 -14.18 -17.53
N TYR A 46 6.89 -13.92 -16.28
CA TYR A 46 6.60 -12.69 -15.58
C TYR A 46 7.90 -12.04 -15.10
N VAL A 47 8.05 -10.75 -15.39
CA VAL A 47 9.17 -9.93 -14.94
C VAL A 47 8.61 -8.75 -14.18
N GLY A 48 8.69 -8.78 -12.87
CA GLY A 48 8.16 -7.76 -11.99
C GLY A 48 8.39 -8.12 -10.52
N PHE A 49 7.73 -7.42 -9.63
CA PHE A 49 7.75 -7.67 -8.19
C PHE A 49 6.49 -8.41 -7.74
N ASP A 50 6.58 -9.05 -6.59
CA ASP A 50 5.42 -9.59 -5.90
C ASP A 50 4.73 -8.46 -5.12
N ALA A 51 3.52 -8.07 -5.55
CA ALA A 51 2.78 -7.00 -4.94
C ALA A 51 2.40 -7.31 -3.47
N ASN A 52 2.14 -8.58 -3.15
CA ASN A 52 1.79 -9.00 -1.79
C ASN A 52 3.01 -8.94 -0.87
N GLN A 53 4.17 -9.43 -1.33
CA GLN A 53 5.42 -9.34 -0.56
C GLN A 53 5.78 -7.88 -0.24
N GLY A 54 5.70 -6.98 -1.22
CA GLY A 54 5.97 -5.56 -0.99
C GLY A 54 4.96 -4.90 -0.05
N ALA A 55 3.70 -5.35 -0.10
CA ALA A 55 2.65 -4.88 0.77
C ALA A 55 2.84 -5.33 2.23
N GLU A 56 3.21 -6.59 2.44
CA GLU A 56 3.57 -7.13 3.76
C GLU A 56 4.72 -6.34 4.37
N LEU A 57 5.80 -6.10 3.59
CA LEU A 57 6.95 -5.31 4.04
C LEU A 57 6.56 -3.88 4.42
N GLN A 58 5.65 -3.23 3.69
CA GLN A 58 5.16 -1.90 4.07
C GLN A 58 4.39 -1.96 5.39
N GLY A 59 3.50 -2.91 5.55
CA GLY A 59 2.74 -3.11 6.78
C GLY A 59 3.64 -3.41 7.99
N GLU A 60 4.57 -4.35 7.85
CA GLU A 60 5.55 -4.69 8.89
C GLU A 60 6.40 -3.50 9.30
N MET A 61 6.78 -2.66 8.36
CA MET A 61 7.59 -1.49 8.65
C MET A 61 6.81 -0.43 9.40
N VAL A 62 5.55 -0.18 9.04
CA VAL A 62 4.69 0.73 9.80
C VAL A 62 4.51 0.21 11.22
N LEU A 63 4.19 -1.09 11.38
CA LEU A 63 4.06 -1.73 12.69
C LEU A 63 5.36 -1.64 13.50
N LYS A 64 6.50 -1.93 12.88
CA LYS A 64 7.80 -1.85 13.54
C LYS A 64 8.09 -0.42 14.01
N TYR A 65 7.82 0.58 13.19
CA TYR A 65 8.02 1.97 13.58
C TYR A 65 7.15 2.34 14.80
N ILE A 66 5.87 1.96 14.78
CA ILE A 66 4.96 2.19 15.91
C ILE A 66 5.52 1.52 17.18
N THR A 67 5.93 0.27 17.07
CA THR A 67 6.45 -0.48 18.25
C THR A 67 7.77 0.08 18.77
N ASP A 68 8.67 0.50 17.89
CA ASP A 68 9.96 1.09 18.26
C ASP A 68 9.81 2.48 18.92
N ASN A 69 8.70 3.19 18.64
CA ASN A 69 8.43 4.55 19.14
C ASN A 69 7.20 4.62 20.05
N ILE A 70 6.81 3.51 20.67
CA ILE A 70 5.53 3.38 21.38
C ILE A 70 5.32 4.42 22.48
N ASP A 71 6.41 4.85 23.14
CA ASP A 71 6.36 5.84 24.22
C ASP A 71 6.04 7.28 23.72
N THR A 72 6.13 7.53 22.42
CA THR A 72 6.00 8.88 21.84
C THR A 72 5.08 8.97 20.65
N ILE A 73 4.61 7.84 20.11
CA ILE A 73 3.81 7.80 18.89
C ILE A 73 2.38 8.30 19.11
N ASP A 74 1.78 8.00 20.25
CA ASP A 74 0.46 8.49 20.66
C ASP A 74 0.59 9.98 21.07
N ARG A 75 0.27 10.88 20.13
CA ARG A 75 0.55 12.31 20.25
C ARG A 75 -0.37 13.04 21.22
N ASN A 76 -1.60 12.57 21.36
CA ASN A 76 -2.60 13.18 22.24
C ASN A 76 -2.75 12.44 23.58
N GLY A 77 -2.11 11.26 23.71
CA GLY A 77 -2.11 10.46 24.95
C GLY A 77 -3.45 9.79 25.25
N ASP A 78 -4.27 9.51 24.24
CA ASP A 78 -5.60 8.91 24.45
C ASP A 78 -5.57 7.38 24.49
N GLY A 79 -4.41 6.76 24.27
CA GLY A 79 -4.21 5.31 24.23
C GLY A 79 -4.60 4.67 22.91
N ILE A 80 -4.85 5.48 21.88
CA ILE A 80 -5.18 5.02 20.52
C ILE A 80 -4.14 5.56 19.55
N ILE A 81 -3.53 4.67 18.80
CA ILE A 81 -2.62 5.05 17.71
C ILE A 81 -3.44 5.20 16.44
N GLY A 82 -3.73 6.45 16.09
CA GLY A 82 -4.56 6.79 14.95
C GLY A 82 -3.74 6.91 13.66
N TYR A 83 -4.20 6.30 12.57
CA TYR A 83 -3.57 6.49 11.27
C TYR A 83 -4.58 6.85 10.17
N VAL A 84 -4.07 7.50 9.13
CA VAL A 84 -4.82 7.79 7.89
C VAL A 84 -4.13 7.12 6.71
N LEU A 85 -4.92 6.71 5.69
CA LEU A 85 -4.44 5.91 4.57
C LEU A 85 -4.86 6.50 3.21
N ALA A 86 -3.87 6.88 2.40
CA ALA A 86 -4.09 7.28 1.01
C ALA A 86 -4.06 6.06 0.09
N ILE A 87 -5.20 5.71 -0.48
CA ILE A 87 -5.38 4.59 -1.41
C ILE A 87 -5.22 5.09 -2.85
N GLY A 88 -4.38 4.44 -3.65
CA GLY A 88 -4.10 4.89 -5.01
C GLY A 88 -5.27 4.73 -5.96
N ASP A 89 -5.67 3.48 -6.18
CA ASP A 89 -6.75 3.09 -7.09
C ASP A 89 -7.40 1.80 -6.58
N ILE A 90 -8.66 1.84 -6.25
CA ILE A 90 -9.39 0.70 -5.68
C ILE A 90 -9.49 -0.51 -6.62
N GLY A 91 -9.30 -0.31 -7.92
CA GLY A 91 -9.27 -1.37 -8.94
C GLY A 91 -7.86 -1.84 -9.32
N HIS A 92 -6.81 -1.28 -8.70
CA HIS A 92 -5.43 -1.61 -9.05
C HIS A 92 -4.84 -2.62 -8.05
N ASN A 93 -4.27 -3.71 -8.56
CA ASN A 93 -3.73 -4.81 -7.74
C ASN A 93 -2.74 -4.34 -6.67
N ASP A 94 -1.81 -3.45 -7.02
CA ASP A 94 -0.81 -2.94 -6.08
C ASP A 94 -1.47 -2.12 -4.97
N SER A 95 -2.48 -1.31 -5.30
CA SER A 95 -3.23 -0.54 -4.32
C SER A 95 -4.00 -1.45 -3.37
N ILE A 96 -4.66 -2.47 -3.91
CA ILE A 96 -5.37 -3.49 -3.15
C ILE A 96 -4.39 -4.20 -2.20
N ALA A 97 -3.28 -4.68 -2.72
CA ALA A 97 -2.27 -5.39 -1.92
C ALA A 97 -1.71 -4.48 -0.81
N ARG A 98 -1.24 -3.27 -1.14
CA ARG A 98 -0.65 -2.32 -0.17
C ARG A 98 -1.63 -1.92 0.94
N THR A 99 -2.90 -1.66 0.59
CA THR A 99 -3.95 -1.39 1.58
C THR A 99 -4.18 -2.58 2.52
N ARG A 100 -4.27 -3.80 1.96
CA ARG A 100 -4.42 -5.03 2.73
C ARG A 100 -3.23 -5.31 3.63
N GLY A 101 -2.00 -5.14 3.13
CA GLY A 101 -0.78 -5.34 3.90
C GLY A 101 -0.71 -4.46 5.14
N VAL A 102 -1.02 -3.18 5.01
CA VAL A 102 -1.08 -2.24 6.15
C VAL A 102 -2.17 -2.64 7.14
N ARG A 103 -3.40 -2.87 6.66
CA ARG A 103 -4.53 -3.27 7.51
C ARG A 103 -4.31 -4.61 8.21
N SER A 104 -3.67 -5.56 7.53
CA SER A 104 -3.30 -6.85 8.12
C SER A 104 -2.28 -6.68 9.24
N ALA A 105 -1.19 -5.97 8.99
CA ALA A 105 -0.12 -5.77 9.95
C ALA A 105 -0.59 -5.01 11.20
N LEU A 106 -1.50 -4.05 11.02
CA LEU A 106 -2.05 -3.24 12.11
C LEU A 106 -3.30 -3.85 12.77
N GLY A 107 -3.80 -4.98 12.25
CA GLY A 107 -4.99 -5.66 12.78
C GLY A 107 -6.32 -4.93 12.54
N THR A 108 -6.31 -3.91 11.68
CA THR A 108 -7.50 -3.07 11.41
C THR A 108 -8.36 -3.60 10.27
N GLY A 109 -7.88 -4.58 9.52
CA GLY A 109 -8.59 -5.16 8.38
C GLY A 109 -9.76 -6.03 8.81
N VAL A 110 -10.89 -5.90 8.09
CA VAL A 110 -12.03 -6.80 8.18
C VAL A 110 -12.07 -7.67 6.93
N GLU A 111 -12.19 -8.98 7.12
CA GLU A 111 -12.32 -9.88 5.99
C GLU A 111 -13.70 -9.77 5.35
N ALA A 112 -13.72 -9.61 4.04
CA ALA A 112 -14.90 -9.66 3.21
C ALA A 112 -14.62 -10.60 2.02
N ASN A 113 -15.47 -11.60 1.82
CA ASN A 113 -15.33 -12.57 0.72
C ASN A 113 -13.97 -13.30 0.67
N GLY A 114 -13.39 -13.62 1.83
CA GLY A 114 -12.14 -14.39 1.95
C GLY A 114 -10.86 -13.57 1.82
N ALA A 115 -10.96 -12.24 1.86
CA ALA A 115 -9.80 -11.37 1.88
C ALA A 115 -10.12 -10.08 2.67
N ILE A 116 -9.09 -9.42 3.19
CA ILE A 116 -9.24 -8.12 3.86
C ILE A 116 -9.77 -7.09 2.84
N ASP A 117 -10.79 -6.34 3.24
CA ASP A 117 -11.35 -5.27 2.41
C ASP A 117 -10.30 -4.18 2.14
N SER A 118 -10.15 -3.80 0.88
CA SER A 118 -9.18 -2.79 0.43
C SER A 118 -9.84 -1.47 -0.03
N ASN A 119 -11.15 -1.35 0.14
CA ASN A 119 -11.85 -0.11 -0.19
C ASN A 119 -11.62 0.97 0.88
N PRO A 120 -11.86 2.25 0.54
CA PRO A 120 -11.85 3.33 1.52
C PRO A 120 -12.87 3.11 2.66
N VAL A 121 -12.57 3.63 3.83
CA VAL A 121 -13.53 3.69 4.94
C VAL A 121 -14.66 4.66 4.58
N GLY A 122 -15.89 4.25 4.79
CA GLY A 122 -17.08 5.05 4.49
C GLY A 122 -17.99 4.43 3.45
N THR A 123 -18.83 5.24 2.82
CA THR A 123 -19.80 4.77 1.83
C THR A 123 -19.13 4.61 0.47
N ASN A 124 -19.18 3.40 -0.08
CA ASN A 124 -18.72 3.08 -1.42
C ASN A 124 -19.71 3.56 -2.50
N THR A 125 -19.27 3.54 -3.76
CA THR A 125 -20.09 3.99 -4.92
C THR A 125 -21.35 3.15 -5.16
N ASP A 126 -21.38 1.91 -4.68
CA ASP A 126 -22.54 1.02 -4.73
C ASP A 126 -23.48 1.18 -3.52
N GLY A 127 -23.20 2.13 -2.63
CA GLY A 127 -23.96 2.37 -1.41
C GLY A 127 -23.57 1.48 -0.22
N SER A 128 -22.64 0.55 -0.42
CA SER A 128 -22.06 -0.21 0.69
C SER A 128 -21.10 0.65 1.51
N SER A 129 -20.82 0.19 2.73
CA SER A 129 -19.87 0.87 3.63
C SER A 129 -18.75 -0.10 3.98
N THR A 130 -17.52 0.30 3.73
CA THR A 130 -16.36 -0.45 4.20
C THR A 130 -16.20 -0.23 5.69
N ILE A 131 -16.13 -1.32 6.44
CA ILE A 131 -15.92 -1.32 7.88
C ILE A 131 -14.50 -1.79 8.15
N VAL A 132 -13.73 -0.99 8.86
CA VAL A 132 -12.49 -1.39 9.53
C VAL A 132 -12.80 -1.60 11.02
N GLN A 133 -11.99 -2.41 11.67
CA GLN A 133 -12.04 -2.63 13.11
C GLN A 133 -10.87 -1.92 13.79
N ASP A 134 -10.96 -1.73 15.11
CA ASP A 134 -9.78 -1.38 15.90
C ASP A 134 -8.85 -2.59 15.96
N GLY A 135 -7.57 -2.37 15.63
CA GLY A 135 -6.50 -3.32 15.84
C GLY A 135 -5.92 -3.24 17.23
N SER A 136 -5.07 -4.20 17.59
CA SER A 136 -4.32 -4.17 18.84
C SER A 136 -2.88 -4.63 18.63
N ILE A 137 -1.96 -3.96 19.30
CA ILE A 137 -0.54 -4.32 19.32
C ILE A 137 -0.07 -4.45 20.78
N ASP A 138 0.74 -5.46 21.07
CA ASP A 138 1.32 -5.68 22.39
C ASP A 138 2.79 -5.30 22.39
N VAL A 139 3.16 -4.35 23.24
CA VAL A 139 4.54 -3.92 23.40
C VAL A 139 4.90 -3.90 24.89
N GLY A 140 5.91 -4.66 25.28
CA GLY A 140 6.37 -4.71 26.66
C GLY A 140 5.32 -5.18 27.68
N GLY A 141 4.30 -5.91 27.23
CA GLY A 141 3.19 -6.39 28.07
C GLY A 141 2.03 -5.39 28.21
N THR A 142 2.07 -4.28 27.47
CA THR A 142 0.97 -3.32 27.36
C THR A 142 0.32 -3.44 26.00
N THR A 143 -1.01 -3.53 25.96
CA THR A 143 -1.80 -3.56 24.73
C THR A 143 -2.22 -2.14 24.34
N TYR A 144 -1.92 -1.75 23.12
CA TYR A 144 -2.32 -0.47 22.52
C TYR A 144 -3.36 -0.70 21.44
N THR A 145 -4.33 0.20 21.34
CA THR A 145 -5.33 0.19 20.27
C THR A 145 -4.77 0.90 19.04
N VAL A 146 -4.99 0.34 17.85
CA VAL A 146 -4.66 0.99 16.57
C VAL A 146 -5.95 1.23 15.80
N ARG A 147 -6.12 2.43 15.23
CA ARG A 147 -7.34 2.82 14.53
C ARG A 147 -7.08 3.47 13.18
N GLU A 148 -7.73 2.99 12.13
CA GLU A 148 -7.82 3.69 10.86
C GLU A 148 -8.86 4.82 10.99
N LEU A 149 -8.40 6.05 11.10
CA LEU A 149 -9.27 7.23 11.28
C LEU A 149 -9.98 7.62 10.00
N ALA A 150 -9.27 7.53 8.88
CA ALA A 150 -9.81 7.80 7.55
C ALA A 150 -8.97 7.15 6.45
N SER A 151 -9.62 6.85 5.34
CA SER A 151 -8.96 6.50 4.09
C SER A 151 -9.78 7.00 2.90
N GLN A 152 -9.11 7.20 1.76
CA GLN A 152 -9.75 7.66 0.55
C GLN A 152 -8.99 7.17 -0.68
N GLU A 153 -9.72 6.87 -1.78
CA GLU A 153 -9.13 6.73 -3.10
C GLU A 153 -8.65 8.10 -3.60
N MET A 154 -7.37 8.19 -3.95
CA MET A 154 -6.78 9.44 -4.45
C MET A 154 -7.09 9.61 -5.93
N LYS A 155 -8.34 9.93 -6.21
CA LYS A 155 -8.90 10.11 -7.55
C LYS A 155 -9.39 11.54 -7.72
N ASN A 156 -8.91 12.22 -8.74
CA ASN A 156 -9.31 13.58 -9.03
C ASN A 156 -10.63 13.67 -9.80
N SER A 157 -11.15 14.86 -9.96
CA SER A 157 -12.43 15.11 -10.67
C SER A 157 -12.42 14.71 -12.14
N ALA A 158 -11.26 14.57 -12.77
CA ALA A 158 -11.09 14.08 -14.14
C ALA A 158 -11.03 12.54 -14.21
N GLY A 159 -11.09 11.85 -13.05
CA GLY A 159 -11.05 10.40 -12.95
C GLY A 159 -9.66 9.78 -12.93
N ALA A 160 -8.60 10.58 -12.91
CA ALA A 160 -7.23 10.07 -12.75
C ALA A 160 -6.98 9.69 -11.28
N THR A 161 -6.43 8.51 -11.08
CA THR A 161 -6.09 7.92 -9.77
C THR A 161 -4.62 8.16 -9.42
N TRP A 162 -4.20 7.81 -8.19
CA TRP A 162 -2.85 8.07 -7.66
C TRP A 162 -2.51 9.56 -7.64
N ASP A 163 -3.50 10.41 -7.48
CA ASP A 163 -3.38 11.85 -7.61
C ASP A 163 -2.83 12.51 -6.36
N ALA A 164 -1.63 13.08 -6.47
CA ALA A 164 -0.92 13.73 -5.37
C ALA A 164 -1.64 14.98 -4.84
N ALA A 165 -2.31 15.74 -5.71
CA ALA A 165 -3.05 16.93 -5.30
C ALA A 165 -4.28 16.54 -4.46
N THR A 166 -4.97 15.47 -4.85
CA THR A 166 -6.07 14.91 -4.07
C THR A 166 -5.59 14.44 -2.69
N ALA A 167 -4.41 13.81 -2.61
CA ALA A 167 -3.82 13.40 -1.33
C ALA A 167 -3.47 14.60 -0.42
N GLY A 168 -2.93 15.67 -0.99
CA GLY A 168 -2.68 16.93 -0.26
C GLY A 168 -3.97 17.59 0.27
N ASN A 169 -5.06 17.54 -0.50
CA ASN A 169 -6.36 18.02 -0.04
C ASN A 169 -6.97 17.10 1.03
N ALA A 170 -6.80 15.79 0.88
CA ALA A 170 -7.29 14.80 1.85
C ALA A 170 -6.64 15.01 3.22
N ILE A 171 -5.31 15.13 3.29
CA ILE A 171 -4.63 15.35 4.58
C ILE A 171 -5.03 16.68 5.23
N THR A 172 -5.29 17.71 4.46
CA THR A 172 -5.80 18.98 4.97
C THR A 172 -7.19 18.80 5.62
N THR A 173 -8.07 18.04 4.97
CA THR A 173 -9.40 17.74 5.51
C THR A 173 -9.33 16.85 6.75
N TRP A 174 -8.51 15.79 6.70
CA TRP A 174 -8.35 14.87 7.81
C TRP A 174 -7.71 15.54 9.02
N SER A 175 -6.69 16.37 8.82
CA SER A 175 -6.06 17.10 9.92
C SER A 175 -7.00 18.10 10.58
N ALA A 176 -7.92 18.70 9.83
CA ALA A 176 -8.97 19.55 10.41
C ALA A 176 -9.98 18.76 11.23
N SER A 177 -10.23 17.48 10.87
CA SER A 177 -11.22 16.63 11.56
C SER A 177 -10.64 15.90 12.76
N PHE A 178 -9.42 15.43 12.67
CA PHE A 178 -8.79 14.52 13.65
C PHE A 178 -7.63 15.17 14.42
N GLY A 179 -6.95 16.18 13.84
CA GLY A 179 -5.89 16.93 14.51
C GLY A 179 -4.76 16.06 15.05
N ASP A 180 -4.57 16.10 16.36
CA ASP A 180 -3.55 15.37 17.10
C ASP A 180 -3.85 13.87 17.33
N GLN A 181 -5.03 13.40 16.91
CA GLN A 181 -5.34 11.97 16.85
C GLN A 181 -4.63 11.26 15.67
N ILE A 182 -4.10 12.03 14.68
CA ILE A 182 -3.33 11.43 13.58
C ILE A 182 -1.88 11.25 14.05
N ASP A 183 -1.50 10.03 14.34
CA ASP A 183 -0.17 9.64 14.79
C ASP A 183 0.70 9.13 13.63
N VAL A 184 0.07 8.59 12.58
CA VAL A 184 0.75 8.00 11.43
C VAL A 184 0.00 8.33 10.14
N VAL A 185 0.76 8.64 9.09
CA VAL A 185 0.24 8.80 7.73
C VAL A 185 0.79 7.70 6.84
N VAL A 186 -0.08 6.96 6.17
CA VAL A 186 0.30 5.88 5.25
C VAL A 186 -0.22 6.20 3.84
N SER A 187 0.59 5.91 2.85
CA SER A 187 0.25 6.10 1.45
C SER A 187 0.64 4.89 0.61
N ASN A 188 -0.18 4.54 -0.36
CA ASN A 188 0.14 3.48 -1.30
C ASN A 188 1.32 3.81 -2.23
N ASN A 189 1.72 5.08 -2.39
CA ASN A 189 2.94 5.45 -3.11
C ASN A 189 3.58 6.75 -2.57
N ASP A 190 4.81 7.03 -2.99
CA ASP A 190 5.56 8.21 -2.59
C ASP A 190 4.96 9.51 -3.12
N GLY A 191 4.42 9.52 -4.35
CA GLY A 191 3.85 10.73 -4.92
C GLY A 191 2.75 11.33 -4.05
N MET A 192 1.84 10.49 -3.59
CA MET A 192 0.77 10.88 -2.66
C MET A 192 1.31 11.11 -1.25
N GLY A 193 2.19 10.22 -0.76
CA GLY A 193 2.82 10.34 0.55
C GLY A 193 3.58 11.65 0.72
N MET A 194 4.38 12.05 -0.28
CA MET A 194 5.12 13.29 -0.29
C MET A 194 4.21 14.53 -0.32
N ALA A 195 3.08 14.47 -1.02
CA ALA A 195 2.11 15.56 -1.00
C ALA A 195 1.48 15.75 0.39
N MET A 196 1.13 14.66 1.08
CA MET A 196 0.61 14.74 2.44
C MET A 196 1.67 15.20 3.43
N PHE A 197 2.90 14.71 3.27
CA PHE A 197 4.01 15.09 4.12
C PHE A 197 4.33 16.57 4.02
N ASN A 198 4.58 17.07 2.82
CA ASN A 198 4.87 18.48 2.60
C ASN A 198 3.70 19.40 2.98
N GLY A 199 2.46 18.90 2.79
CA GLY A 199 1.25 19.64 3.09
C GLY A 199 0.95 19.77 4.59
N TRP A 200 1.35 18.78 5.40
CA TRP A 200 0.95 18.79 6.81
C TRP A 200 1.90 18.02 7.74
N SER A 201 2.17 16.73 7.49
CA SER A 201 2.75 15.85 8.50
C SER A 201 4.18 16.24 8.89
N GLN A 202 4.95 16.82 7.97
CA GLN A 202 6.29 17.34 8.26
C GLN A 202 6.27 18.40 9.36
N ALA A 203 5.38 19.37 9.25
CA ALA A 203 5.28 20.46 10.23
C ALA A 203 4.79 19.98 11.61
N GLN A 204 4.12 18.84 11.64
CA GLN A 204 3.61 18.22 12.87
C GLN A 204 4.55 17.19 13.47
N GLY A 205 5.62 16.81 12.79
CA GLY A 205 6.47 15.71 13.22
C GLY A 205 5.81 14.32 13.09
N VAL A 206 4.76 14.19 12.25
CA VAL A 206 4.04 12.94 12.07
C VAL A 206 4.75 12.06 11.04
N PRO A 207 5.09 10.80 11.38
CA PRO A 207 5.70 9.87 10.44
C PRO A 207 4.80 9.59 9.26
N THR A 208 5.38 9.63 8.06
CA THR A 208 4.66 9.35 6.81
C THR A 208 5.36 8.23 6.05
N PHE A 209 4.58 7.23 5.63
CA PHE A 209 5.06 6.04 4.94
C PHE A 209 4.54 6.00 3.51
N GLY A 210 5.46 5.91 2.55
CA GLY A 210 5.17 5.78 1.13
C GLY A 210 5.63 4.45 0.55
N TYR A 211 5.76 4.41 -0.78
CA TYR A 211 6.19 3.26 -1.56
C TYR A 211 6.80 3.77 -2.88
N ASP A 212 7.63 3.02 -3.57
CA ASP A 212 8.27 3.23 -4.89
C ASP A 212 9.71 3.73 -4.85
N ALA A 213 10.20 4.38 -3.78
CA ALA A 213 11.51 5.04 -3.68
C ALA A 213 11.74 6.13 -4.74
N ASN A 214 10.78 7.00 -4.89
CA ASN A 214 10.94 8.18 -5.73
C ASN A 214 12.11 9.05 -5.24
N SER A 215 12.78 9.73 -6.15
CA SER A 215 14.02 10.47 -5.83
C SER A 215 13.84 11.57 -4.78
N ASP A 216 12.69 12.21 -4.74
CA ASP A 216 12.34 13.22 -3.74
C ASP A 216 12.11 12.59 -2.34
N ALA A 217 11.44 11.46 -2.27
CA ALA A 217 11.27 10.70 -1.03
C ALA A 217 12.63 10.20 -0.50
N VAL A 218 13.47 9.62 -1.38
CA VAL A 218 14.83 9.18 -1.03
C VAL A 218 15.68 10.34 -0.55
N ALA A 219 15.61 11.52 -1.20
CA ALA A 219 16.35 12.71 -0.80
C ALA A 219 15.88 13.23 0.57
N ALA A 220 14.57 13.21 0.81
CA ALA A 220 14.01 13.65 2.08
C ALA A 220 14.49 12.79 3.26
N ILE A 221 14.61 11.48 3.06
CA ILE A 221 15.17 10.55 4.05
C ILE A 221 16.65 10.81 4.29
N ALA A 222 17.44 10.96 3.21
CA ALA A 222 18.87 11.16 3.28
C ALA A 222 19.24 12.46 4.02
N ASN A 223 18.37 13.46 3.97
CA ASN A 223 18.60 14.76 4.62
C ASN A 223 18.33 14.77 6.14
N GLY A 224 17.89 13.67 6.70
CA GLY A 224 17.72 13.48 8.13
C GLY A 224 16.71 14.44 8.76
N GLY A 225 15.54 13.97 9.08
CA GLY A 225 14.48 14.73 9.72
C GLY A 225 13.32 13.80 10.00
N VAL A 226 12.16 14.36 10.23
CA VAL A 226 10.92 13.59 10.40
C VAL A 226 10.61 12.67 9.21
N TYR A 227 11.33 12.83 8.12
CA TYR A 227 11.31 12.00 6.91
C TYR A 227 12.03 10.65 7.01
N ASN A 228 12.70 10.34 8.09
CA ASN A 228 13.40 9.06 8.22
C ASN A 228 12.48 7.83 8.04
N HIS A 229 11.20 8.02 7.76
CA HIS A 229 10.19 6.97 7.79
C HIS A 229 9.53 6.69 6.43
N VAL A 230 9.52 7.65 5.51
CA VAL A 230 8.90 7.46 4.17
C VAL A 230 9.74 6.57 3.26
N GLY A 231 11.03 6.49 3.45
CA GLY A 231 11.91 5.84 2.49
C GLY A 231 12.45 4.48 2.88
N ILE A 232 12.30 4.06 4.13
CA ILE A 232 12.74 2.72 4.51
C ILE A 232 11.92 1.67 3.78
N ALA A 233 10.61 1.87 3.59
CA ALA A 233 9.76 0.98 2.81
C ALA A 233 10.17 0.94 1.34
N ALA A 234 10.44 2.08 0.76
CA ALA A 234 10.85 2.17 -0.62
C ALA A 234 12.22 1.54 -0.85
N LEU A 235 13.21 1.78 0.05
CA LEU A 235 14.55 1.20 -0.07
C LEU A 235 14.58 -0.31 0.21
N ASP A 236 13.82 -0.79 1.18
CA ASP A 236 13.72 -2.22 1.43
C ASP A 236 12.89 -2.94 0.37
N CYS A 237 11.88 -2.27 -0.18
CA CYS A 237 11.17 -2.74 -1.34
C CYS A 237 12.09 -2.81 -2.57
N LEU A 238 12.95 -1.81 -2.82
CA LEU A 238 13.95 -1.88 -3.88
C LEU A 238 14.99 -2.98 -3.66
N ARG A 239 15.47 -3.18 -2.43
CA ARG A 239 16.39 -4.29 -2.12
C ARG A 239 15.75 -5.64 -2.37
N ASN A 240 14.44 -5.77 -2.13
CA ASN A 240 13.69 -6.99 -2.36
C ASN A 240 13.21 -7.11 -3.81
N LEU A 241 12.89 -6.00 -4.51
CA LEU A 241 12.66 -5.96 -5.95
C LEU A 241 13.87 -6.47 -6.75
N CYS A 242 15.09 -6.13 -6.32
CA CYS A 242 16.30 -6.67 -6.91
C CYS A 242 16.51 -8.17 -6.61
N ARG A 243 15.82 -8.74 -5.61
CA ARG A 243 15.88 -10.15 -5.24
C ARG A 243 14.73 -10.99 -5.80
N SER A 244 13.61 -10.40 -6.15
CA SER A 244 12.42 -11.12 -6.64
C SER A 244 12.31 -11.10 -8.17
N HIS A 245 13.24 -11.76 -8.86
CA HIS A 245 13.01 -12.17 -10.23
C HIS A 245 12.27 -13.51 -10.20
N VAL A 246 10.95 -13.47 -10.18
CA VAL A 246 10.15 -14.69 -10.26
C VAL A 246 10.01 -15.09 -11.73
N ARG A 247 10.72 -16.13 -12.12
CA ARG A 247 10.41 -16.92 -13.31
C ARG A 247 9.36 -17.95 -12.92
N TYR A 248 8.21 -17.90 -13.52
CA TYR A 248 7.27 -19.00 -13.44
C TYR A 248 7.45 -19.92 -14.65
N ASN A 249 8.02 -21.02 -14.41
CA ASN A 249 8.06 -22.35 -15.05
C ASN A 249 9.03 -23.24 -14.26
N GLY A 250 8.89 -23.25 -12.94
CA GLY A 250 9.61 -24.22 -12.09
C GLY A 250 11.11 -23.94 -11.87
N ALA A 251 11.66 -22.81 -12.32
CA ALA A 251 13.02 -22.43 -12.04
C ALA A 251 13.14 -20.95 -11.63
N VAL A 252 13.38 -20.75 -10.36
CA VAL A 252 13.87 -19.46 -9.82
C VAL A 252 15.31 -19.29 -10.23
N LYS A 253 15.64 -18.29 -11.05
CA LYS A 253 17.02 -17.81 -11.18
C LYS A 253 17.09 -16.43 -10.54
N LEU A 254 17.78 -16.34 -9.43
CA LEU A 254 18.30 -15.12 -8.86
C LEU A 254 19.46 -14.62 -9.72
N PHE A 255 19.42 -13.37 -10.15
CA PHE A 255 20.56 -12.65 -10.67
C PHE A 255 21.03 -11.65 -9.62
#